data_4d58f1ba51f96d571a392727d15c3c7f
#
_entry.id   4d58f1ba51f96d571a392727d15c3c7f
#
_cell.length_a   1.000
_cell.length_b   1.000
_cell.length_c   1.000
_cell.angle_alpha   90.00
_cell.angle_beta   90.00
_cell.angle_gamma   90.00
#
_symmetry.space_group_name_H-M   'P 1'
#
loop_
_entity.id
_entity.type
_entity.pdbx_description
1 polymer ?
#
loop_
_entity_poly.entity_id
_entity_poly.type
_entity_poly.pdbx_seq_one_letter_code
_entity_poly.pdbx_strand_id
1 'polypeptide(L)'
;LISSQLDVDRMDYLKRDSFYTGVSEGSVNVERIISMINVSDDELVIDAKGIYSIENYLTARMFMYWQVYYQKTAALGEPILVQILNRATYLVSQNIDLEAPSNLKYFLVKNKFDEATEEDIRRFTMLDDMDVFQAIKVWTENDDFILARLCRTVIYREFPKSIISSKPFSEEVLKQKVEKVNQYFNIENGEELVGQISRSLLPYDTEKQPIYLLEKSGRKLKLEESENQILFGCMENATKKYIIYYPREIESLK
;
A
#
# COMPACT_ATOMS: atom_id res chain seq x y z
N LEU A 1 -14.04 15.67 9.52
CA LEU A 1 -14.59 15.47 8.14
C LEU A 1 -13.53 15.05 7.13
N ILE A 2 -12.29 15.51 7.24
CA ILE A 2 -11.22 15.28 6.23
C ILE A 2 -10.25 14.16 6.65
N SER A 3 -10.11 13.89 7.93
CA SER A 3 -9.16 12.90 8.45
C SER A 3 -9.75 12.17 9.65
N SER A 4 -10.62 11.19 9.39
CA SER A 4 -11.22 10.33 10.41
C SER A 4 -11.52 8.95 9.84
N GLN A 5 -12.03 8.02 10.65
CA GLN A 5 -12.45 6.70 10.13
C GLN A 5 -13.70 6.78 9.23
N LEU A 6 -14.45 7.86 9.34
CA LEU A 6 -15.65 8.16 8.56
C LEU A 6 -15.48 9.55 7.92
N ASP A 7 -14.52 9.69 7.01
CA ASP A 7 -14.26 10.93 6.30
C ASP A 7 -14.78 10.93 4.86
N VAL A 8 -14.92 12.12 4.32
CA VAL A 8 -15.49 12.32 2.98
C VAL A 8 -14.58 11.80 1.86
N ASP A 9 -13.25 11.83 2.07
CA ASP A 9 -12.28 11.31 1.12
C ASP A 9 -12.44 9.79 0.96
N ARG A 10 -12.53 9.05 2.08
CA ARG A 10 -12.79 7.61 2.04
C ARG A 10 -14.13 7.27 1.44
N MET A 11 -15.18 8.04 1.72
CA MET A 11 -16.50 7.82 1.11
C MET A 11 -16.44 8.02 -0.41
N ASP A 12 -15.71 9.03 -0.90
CA ASP A 12 -15.54 9.28 -2.32
C ASP A 12 -14.77 8.16 -2.99
N TYR A 13 -13.54 7.86 -2.53
CA TYR A 13 -12.72 6.89 -3.25
C TYR A 13 -13.29 5.47 -3.17
N LEU A 14 -13.91 5.05 -2.06
CA LEU A 14 -14.54 3.73 -1.98
C LEU A 14 -15.67 3.58 -3.01
N LYS A 15 -16.54 4.59 -3.14
CA LYS A 15 -17.63 4.58 -4.13
C LYS A 15 -17.08 4.56 -5.55
N ARG A 16 -16.13 5.41 -5.87
CA ARG A 16 -15.50 5.53 -7.18
C ARG A 16 -14.73 4.27 -7.56
N ASP A 17 -13.88 3.78 -6.66
CA ASP A 17 -13.03 2.62 -6.93
C ASP A 17 -13.85 1.33 -7.02
N SER A 18 -14.91 1.15 -6.21
CA SER A 18 -15.86 0.06 -6.34
C SER A 18 -16.50 0.05 -7.74
N PHE A 19 -16.91 1.21 -8.24
CA PHE A 19 -17.48 1.34 -9.57
C PHE A 19 -16.47 0.97 -10.68
N TYR A 20 -15.29 1.56 -10.67
CA TYR A 20 -14.30 1.34 -11.74
C TYR A 20 -13.62 -0.03 -11.70
N THR A 21 -13.50 -0.66 -10.53
CA THR A 21 -12.94 -2.01 -10.39
C THR A 21 -13.97 -3.11 -10.56
N GLY A 22 -15.27 -2.79 -10.52
CA GLY A 22 -16.36 -3.76 -10.56
C GLY A 22 -16.50 -4.62 -9.30
N VAL A 23 -15.89 -4.20 -8.17
CA VAL A 23 -15.98 -4.90 -6.88
C VAL A 23 -17.23 -4.46 -6.15
N SER A 24 -18.33 -5.20 -6.33
CA SER A 24 -19.66 -4.88 -5.78
C SER A 24 -19.69 -4.85 -4.24
N GLU A 25 -18.82 -5.63 -3.57
CA GLU A 25 -18.69 -5.68 -2.12
C GLU A 25 -18.23 -4.32 -1.53
N GLY A 26 -17.59 -3.48 -2.34
CA GLY A 26 -17.21 -2.11 -1.99
C GLY A 26 -18.35 -1.08 -2.09
N SER A 27 -19.57 -1.50 -2.46
CA SER A 27 -20.70 -0.59 -2.63
C SER A 27 -21.18 -0.02 -1.28
N VAL A 28 -21.19 1.30 -1.19
CA VAL A 28 -21.58 2.06 0.01
C VAL A 28 -22.64 3.09 -0.36
N ASN A 29 -23.71 3.16 0.43
CA ASN A 29 -24.72 4.22 0.29
C ASN A 29 -24.24 5.48 1.04
N VAL A 30 -23.39 6.26 0.37
CA VAL A 30 -22.80 7.48 0.91
C VAL A 30 -23.87 8.52 1.24
N GLU A 31 -24.87 8.68 0.38
CA GLU A 31 -25.98 9.64 0.59
C GLU A 31 -26.75 9.33 1.88
N ARG A 32 -26.93 8.04 2.18
CA ARG A 32 -27.56 7.61 3.43
C ARG A 32 -26.69 7.96 4.65
N ILE A 33 -25.38 7.73 4.57
CA ILE A 33 -24.44 8.07 5.65
C ILE A 33 -24.47 9.58 5.88
N ILE A 34 -24.32 10.38 4.84
CA ILE A 34 -24.34 11.84 4.94
C ILE A 34 -25.62 12.34 5.59
N SER A 35 -26.78 11.75 5.25
CA SER A 35 -28.08 12.12 5.82
C SER A 35 -28.23 11.78 7.31
N MET A 36 -27.31 10.96 7.86
CA MET A 36 -27.28 10.57 9.27
C MET A 36 -26.20 11.29 10.08
N ILE A 37 -25.34 12.05 9.40
CA ILE A 37 -24.30 12.86 10.10
C ILE A 37 -25.01 13.98 10.89
N ASN A 38 -24.56 14.16 12.12
CA ASN A 38 -25.03 15.20 13.02
C ASN A 38 -23.84 15.73 13.84
N VAL A 39 -24.08 16.76 14.67
CA VAL A 39 -23.09 17.34 15.57
C VAL A 39 -23.66 17.35 16.99
N SER A 40 -22.87 16.89 17.95
CA SER A 40 -23.17 16.99 19.39
C SER A 40 -21.88 17.33 20.13
N ASP A 41 -21.94 18.35 20.99
CA ASP A 41 -20.81 18.82 21.79
C ASP A 41 -19.55 19.14 20.93
N ASP A 42 -19.77 19.78 19.78
CA ASP A 42 -18.74 20.15 18.81
C ASP A 42 -18.00 18.93 18.18
N GLU A 43 -18.58 17.73 18.32
CA GLU A 43 -18.07 16.50 17.73
C GLU A 43 -19.02 15.94 16.67
N LEU A 44 -18.43 15.31 15.64
CA LEU A 44 -19.17 14.61 14.62
C LEU A 44 -19.79 13.34 15.22
N VAL A 45 -21.08 13.17 15.06
CA VAL A 45 -21.83 11.98 15.50
C VAL A 45 -22.72 11.48 14.39
N ILE A 46 -23.16 10.24 14.47
CA ILE A 46 -24.11 9.62 13.54
C ILE A 46 -25.41 9.34 14.28
N ASP A 47 -26.54 9.72 13.71
CA ASP A 47 -27.85 9.31 14.25
C ASP A 47 -27.85 7.78 14.44
N ALA A 48 -28.25 7.27 15.62
CA ALA A 48 -28.21 5.85 15.96
C ALA A 48 -28.93 4.93 14.95
N LYS A 49 -29.97 5.44 14.25
CA LYS A 49 -30.66 4.74 13.16
C LYS A 49 -29.78 4.47 11.92
N GLY A 50 -28.60 5.11 11.85
CA GLY A 50 -27.61 4.94 10.78
C GLY A 50 -26.62 3.82 11.00
N ILE A 51 -26.64 3.11 12.14
CA ILE A 51 -25.64 2.09 12.54
C ILE A 51 -25.35 1.07 11.46
N TYR A 52 -26.37 0.51 10.82
CA TYR A 52 -26.17 -0.50 9.76
C TYR A 52 -25.51 0.06 8.49
N SER A 53 -25.69 1.35 8.22
CA SER A 53 -24.97 2.01 7.12
C SER A 53 -23.50 2.20 7.44
N ILE A 54 -23.15 2.43 8.69
CA ILE A 54 -21.76 2.53 9.16
C ILE A 54 -21.09 1.16 9.17
N GLU A 55 -21.76 0.12 9.66
CA GLU A 55 -21.23 -1.26 9.60
C GLU A 55 -20.99 -1.72 8.16
N ASN A 56 -21.94 -1.43 7.25
CA ASN A 56 -21.75 -1.71 5.82
C ASN A 56 -20.55 -0.95 5.25
N TYR A 57 -20.39 0.33 5.58
CA TYR A 57 -19.24 1.12 5.15
C TYR A 57 -17.90 0.53 5.63
N LEU A 58 -17.80 0.17 6.90
CA LEU A 58 -16.59 -0.44 7.48
C LEU A 58 -16.27 -1.80 6.82
N THR A 59 -17.32 -2.61 6.57
CA THR A 59 -17.20 -3.90 5.88
C THR A 59 -16.78 -3.73 4.42
N ALA A 60 -17.43 -2.84 3.69
CA ALA A 60 -17.10 -2.52 2.30
C ALA A 60 -15.65 -2.02 2.18
N ARG A 61 -15.22 -1.14 3.09
CA ARG A 61 -13.83 -0.69 3.17
C ARG A 61 -12.87 -1.87 3.36
N MET A 62 -13.17 -2.79 4.28
CA MET A 62 -12.35 -3.98 4.51
C MET A 62 -12.23 -4.83 3.22
N PHE A 63 -13.32 -5.06 2.51
CA PHE A 63 -13.29 -5.84 1.26
C PHE A 63 -12.51 -5.12 0.17
N MET A 64 -12.69 -3.81 0.00
CA MET A 64 -11.92 -3.03 -0.98
C MET A 64 -10.42 -3.08 -0.71
N TYR A 65 -10.02 -3.00 0.57
CA TYR A 65 -8.59 -3.15 0.91
C TYR A 65 -8.04 -4.50 0.48
N TRP A 66 -8.74 -5.61 0.75
CA TRP A 66 -8.24 -6.94 0.40
C TRP A 66 -8.38 -7.30 -1.07
N GLN A 67 -9.40 -6.82 -1.75
CA GLN A 67 -9.65 -7.17 -3.16
C GLN A 67 -8.94 -6.22 -4.13
N VAL A 68 -8.79 -4.93 -3.78
CA VAL A 68 -8.25 -3.90 -4.66
C VAL A 68 -6.89 -3.41 -4.17
N TYR A 69 -6.82 -2.72 -3.03
CA TYR A 69 -5.60 -2.02 -2.61
C TYR A 69 -4.47 -2.95 -2.16
N TYR A 70 -4.80 -4.07 -1.52
CA TYR A 70 -3.85 -5.12 -1.11
C TYR A 70 -3.84 -6.32 -2.05
N GLN A 71 -4.39 -6.15 -3.27
CA GLN A 71 -4.24 -7.17 -4.29
C GLN A 71 -2.75 -7.44 -4.52
N LYS A 72 -2.39 -8.73 -4.57
CA LYS A 72 -0.99 -9.18 -4.50
C LYS A 72 -0.04 -8.51 -5.49
N THR A 73 -0.50 -8.19 -6.70
CA THR A 73 0.32 -7.53 -7.73
C THR A 73 0.45 -6.03 -7.42
N ALA A 74 -0.65 -5.35 -7.06
CA ALA A 74 -0.63 -3.94 -6.67
C ALA A 74 0.24 -3.71 -5.43
N ALA A 75 0.17 -4.62 -4.45
CA ALA A 75 0.96 -4.56 -3.23
C ALA A 75 2.49 -4.65 -3.45
N LEU A 76 2.93 -5.12 -4.63
CA LEU A 76 4.35 -5.21 -4.98
C LEU A 76 4.90 -3.93 -5.65
N GLY A 77 4.05 -3.02 -6.10
CA GLY A 77 4.49 -1.80 -6.79
C GLY A 77 5.46 -0.96 -5.94
N GLU A 78 5.05 -0.65 -4.71
CA GLU A 78 5.86 0.14 -3.78
C GLU A 78 7.22 -0.52 -3.44
N PRO A 79 7.30 -1.78 -2.97
CA PRO A 79 8.58 -2.40 -2.67
C PRO A 79 9.49 -2.54 -3.89
N ILE A 80 8.95 -2.75 -5.09
CA ILE A 80 9.76 -2.81 -6.31
C ILE A 80 10.35 -1.43 -6.64
N LEU A 81 9.58 -0.34 -6.51
CA LEU A 81 10.11 1.02 -6.68
C LEU A 81 11.22 1.33 -5.68
N VAL A 82 11.05 0.93 -4.42
CA VAL A 82 12.10 1.08 -3.40
C VAL A 82 13.36 0.29 -3.78
N GLN A 83 13.21 -0.94 -4.28
CA GLN A 83 14.35 -1.74 -4.73
C GLN A 83 15.06 -1.13 -5.94
N ILE A 84 14.33 -0.58 -6.91
CA ILE A 84 14.91 0.14 -8.06
C ILE A 84 15.79 1.30 -7.56
N LEU A 85 15.27 2.14 -6.68
CA LEU A 85 16.00 3.30 -6.17
C LEU A 85 17.19 2.87 -5.31
N ASN A 86 17.05 1.84 -4.49
CA ASN A 86 18.16 1.28 -3.71
C ASN A 86 19.27 0.74 -4.63
N ARG A 87 18.91 -0.02 -5.68
CA ARG A 87 19.89 -0.53 -6.64
C ARG A 87 20.58 0.60 -7.40
N ALA A 88 19.82 1.60 -7.86
CA ALA A 88 20.38 2.78 -8.52
C ALA A 88 21.36 3.54 -7.60
N THR A 89 20.97 3.76 -6.35
CA THR A 89 21.84 4.39 -5.33
C THR A 89 23.12 3.57 -5.08
N TYR A 90 22.99 2.25 -4.99
CA TYR A 90 24.15 1.35 -4.86
C TYR A 90 25.09 1.49 -6.07
N LEU A 91 24.61 1.43 -7.29
CA LEU A 91 25.43 1.56 -8.50
C LEU A 91 26.14 2.90 -8.58
N VAL A 92 25.46 4.00 -8.26
CA VAL A 92 26.06 5.33 -8.17
C VAL A 92 27.16 5.36 -7.11
N SER A 93 26.97 4.71 -5.97
CA SER A 93 27.99 4.60 -4.92
C SER A 93 29.24 3.80 -5.35
N GLN A 94 29.10 2.94 -6.36
CA GLN A 94 30.21 2.22 -7.00
C GLN A 94 30.84 3.03 -8.16
N ASN A 95 30.54 4.32 -8.29
CA ASN A 95 30.95 5.21 -9.36
C ASN A 95 30.45 4.81 -10.76
N ILE A 96 29.35 4.07 -10.85
CA ILE A 96 28.66 3.80 -12.11
C ILE A 96 27.75 5.00 -12.41
N ASP A 97 27.98 5.64 -13.54
CA ASP A 97 27.14 6.77 -13.95
C ASP A 97 25.80 6.26 -14.51
N LEU A 98 24.71 6.67 -13.86
CA LEU A 98 23.36 6.39 -14.32
C LEU A 98 22.75 7.63 -14.96
N GLU A 99 22.19 7.49 -16.14
CA GLU A 99 21.38 8.52 -16.76
C GLU A 99 20.09 8.71 -15.97
N ALA A 100 19.86 9.94 -15.48
CA ALA A 100 18.67 10.32 -14.74
C ALA A 100 18.45 11.83 -14.81
N PRO A 101 17.21 12.34 -14.65
CA PRO A 101 16.92 13.75 -14.48
C PRO A 101 17.76 14.37 -13.35
N SER A 102 18.16 15.63 -13.53
CA SER A 102 19.17 16.27 -12.68
C SER A 102 18.83 16.29 -11.19
N ASN A 103 17.54 16.47 -10.85
CA ASN A 103 17.10 16.47 -9.45
C ASN A 103 17.15 15.07 -8.86
N LEU A 104 16.70 14.04 -9.59
CA LEU A 104 16.80 12.64 -9.13
C LEU A 104 18.27 12.23 -8.99
N LYS A 105 19.11 12.53 -10.00
CA LYS A 105 20.55 12.23 -9.96
C LYS A 105 21.24 12.85 -8.75
N TYR A 106 20.85 14.07 -8.38
CA TYR A 106 21.36 14.74 -7.17
C TYR A 106 21.10 13.89 -5.92
N PHE A 107 19.88 13.37 -5.74
CA PHE A 107 19.53 12.57 -4.58
C PHE A 107 20.17 11.18 -4.59
N LEU A 108 20.32 10.55 -5.75
CA LEU A 108 21.05 9.28 -5.87
C LEU A 108 22.53 9.41 -5.45
N VAL A 109 23.19 10.53 -5.79
CA VAL A 109 24.57 10.78 -5.42
C VAL A 109 24.70 11.15 -3.94
N LYS A 110 23.86 12.04 -3.47
CA LYS A 110 23.95 12.54 -2.08
C LYS A 110 23.60 11.47 -1.04
N ASN A 111 22.61 10.67 -1.27
CA ASN A 111 22.02 9.50 -0.55
C ASN A 111 21.96 9.54 1.00
N LYS A 112 22.62 10.49 1.68
CA LYS A 112 22.60 10.71 3.13
C LYS A 112 22.34 12.16 3.45
N PHE A 113 21.47 12.38 4.44
CA PHE A 113 21.03 13.71 4.88
C PHE A 113 21.06 13.75 6.39
N ASP A 114 22.05 14.46 6.97
CA ASP A 114 22.05 14.75 8.41
C ASP A 114 21.10 15.92 8.69
N GLU A 115 21.24 17.00 7.93
CA GLU A 115 20.30 18.13 7.91
C GLU A 115 20.03 18.55 6.47
N ALA A 116 18.76 18.87 6.15
CA ALA A 116 18.39 19.31 4.83
C ALA A 116 18.84 20.76 4.59
N THR A 117 19.60 20.99 3.53
CA THR A 117 19.99 22.34 3.08
C THR A 117 18.89 22.98 2.25
N GLU A 118 18.97 24.32 2.02
CA GLU A 118 18.04 25.03 1.12
C GLU A 118 18.05 24.41 -0.30
N GLU A 119 19.22 23.98 -0.77
CA GLU A 119 19.34 23.34 -2.09
C GLU A 119 18.65 21.97 -2.12
N ASP A 120 18.72 21.18 -1.04
CA ASP A 120 17.97 19.92 -0.94
C ASP A 120 16.46 20.17 -1.03
N ILE A 121 15.97 21.15 -0.27
CA ILE A 121 14.55 21.51 -0.27
C ILE A 121 14.14 21.96 -1.66
N ARG A 122 14.91 22.86 -2.29
CA ARG A 122 14.64 23.36 -3.63
C ARG A 122 14.58 22.22 -4.66
N ARG A 123 15.54 21.29 -4.65
CA ARG A 123 15.57 20.15 -5.57
C ARG A 123 14.45 19.15 -5.28
N PHE A 124 14.15 18.92 -4.02
CA PHE A 124 13.07 18.01 -3.63
C PHE A 124 11.70 18.53 -4.10
N THR A 125 11.43 19.83 -3.98
CA THR A 125 10.17 20.43 -4.46
C THR A 125 10.03 20.44 -5.98
N MET A 126 11.13 20.22 -6.71
CA MET A 126 11.14 20.11 -8.18
C MET A 126 11.13 18.65 -8.67
N LEU A 127 11.20 17.69 -7.74
CA LEU A 127 11.17 16.25 -8.06
C LEU A 127 9.73 15.76 -8.09
N ASP A 128 9.35 15.08 -9.17
CA ASP A 128 8.03 14.49 -9.34
C ASP A 128 8.08 13.06 -9.90
N ASP A 129 6.90 12.46 -10.08
CA ASP A 129 6.78 11.10 -10.61
C ASP A 129 7.36 10.97 -12.02
N MET A 130 7.36 12.04 -12.83
CA MET A 130 7.88 12.01 -14.20
C MET A 130 9.39 11.84 -14.21
N ASP A 131 10.11 12.46 -13.28
CA ASP A 131 11.56 12.28 -13.12
C ASP A 131 11.89 10.80 -12.82
N VAL A 132 11.16 10.20 -11.90
CA VAL A 132 11.35 8.80 -11.52
C VAL A 132 11.01 7.85 -12.67
N PHE A 133 9.86 8.05 -13.32
CA PHE A 133 9.44 7.20 -14.45
C PHE A 133 10.35 7.35 -15.67
N GLN A 134 10.87 8.55 -15.96
CA GLN A 134 11.84 8.74 -17.02
C GLN A 134 13.12 7.92 -16.76
N ALA A 135 13.66 8.01 -15.56
CA ALA A 135 14.84 7.25 -15.18
C ALA A 135 14.58 5.73 -15.28
N ILE A 136 13.45 5.24 -14.74
CA ILE A 136 13.07 3.82 -14.81
C ILE A 136 12.99 3.34 -16.26
N LYS A 137 12.42 4.14 -17.17
CA LYS A 137 12.36 3.78 -18.62
C LYS A 137 13.74 3.65 -19.22
N VAL A 138 14.65 4.58 -18.95
CA VAL A 138 16.04 4.50 -19.44
C VAL A 138 16.74 3.27 -18.87
N TRP A 139 16.55 2.99 -17.58
CA TRP A 139 17.21 1.88 -16.89
C TRP A 139 16.68 0.49 -17.29
N THR A 140 15.58 0.39 -18.05
CA THR A 140 15.15 -0.92 -18.60
C THR A 140 16.19 -1.58 -19.51
N GLU A 141 17.09 -0.77 -20.08
CA GLU A 141 18.17 -1.21 -20.98
C GLU A 141 19.57 -1.05 -20.35
N ASN A 142 19.63 -0.89 -19.02
CA ASN A 142 20.91 -0.77 -18.31
C ASN A 142 21.68 -2.11 -18.30
N ASP A 143 23.01 -2.04 -18.32
CA ASP A 143 23.89 -3.21 -18.27
C ASP A 143 23.79 -4.00 -16.96
N ASP A 144 23.39 -3.34 -15.87
CA ASP A 144 23.11 -4.01 -14.61
C ASP A 144 21.81 -4.81 -14.69
N PHE A 145 21.94 -6.13 -14.71
CA PHE A 145 20.83 -7.06 -14.87
C PHE A 145 19.72 -6.84 -13.83
N ILE A 146 20.07 -6.60 -12.57
CA ILE A 146 19.11 -6.44 -11.48
C ILE A 146 18.32 -5.15 -11.66
N LEU A 147 19.00 -4.02 -11.91
CA LEU A 147 18.34 -2.75 -12.16
C LEU A 147 17.41 -2.83 -13.37
N ALA A 148 17.92 -3.33 -14.50
CA ALA A 148 17.12 -3.49 -15.73
C ALA A 148 15.89 -4.37 -15.48
N ARG A 149 16.05 -5.50 -14.79
CA ARG A 149 14.97 -6.44 -14.49
C ARG A 149 13.88 -5.81 -13.61
N LEU A 150 14.27 -5.11 -12.56
CA LEU A 150 13.34 -4.40 -11.67
C LEU A 150 12.58 -3.30 -12.45
N CYS A 151 13.27 -2.53 -13.28
CA CYS A 151 12.67 -1.49 -14.11
C CYS A 151 11.67 -2.07 -15.12
N ARG A 152 11.99 -3.18 -15.78
CA ARG A 152 11.08 -3.90 -16.70
C ARG A 152 9.82 -4.38 -15.99
N THR A 153 9.92 -4.79 -14.72
CA THR A 153 8.75 -5.15 -13.93
C THR A 153 7.71 -4.03 -13.91
N VAL A 154 8.13 -2.78 -13.75
CA VAL A 154 7.23 -1.62 -13.69
C VAL A 154 6.74 -1.23 -15.09
N ILE A 155 7.66 -1.06 -16.05
CA ILE A 155 7.35 -0.51 -17.38
C ILE A 155 6.56 -1.49 -18.23
N TYR A 156 6.95 -2.76 -18.26
CA TYR A 156 6.31 -3.80 -19.08
C TYR A 156 5.30 -4.64 -18.29
N ARG A 157 5.09 -4.33 -16.98
CA ARG A 157 4.19 -5.08 -16.09
C ARG A 157 4.55 -6.56 -15.96
N GLU A 158 5.82 -6.87 -16.00
CA GLU A 158 6.36 -8.22 -15.83
C GLU A 158 6.52 -8.58 -14.34
N PHE A 159 5.42 -8.47 -13.59
CA PHE A 159 5.46 -8.68 -12.15
C PHE A 159 5.89 -10.10 -11.78
N PRO A 160 6.66 -10.24 -10.67
CA PRO A 160 7.12 -11.53 -10.19
C PRO A 160 5.94 -12.42 -9.74
N LYS A 161 6.21 -13.71 -9.56
CA LYS A 161 5.28 -14.60 -8.89
C LYS A 161 5.12 -14.17 -7.45
N SER A 162 3.89 -14.19 -6.94
CA SER A 162 3.58 -13.89 -5.55
C SER A 162 2.65 -14.92 -4.95
N ILE A 163 2.90 -15.29 -3.69
CA ILE A 163 2.11 -16.23 -2.89
C ILE A 163 1.72 -15.54 -1.60
N ILE A 164 0.43 -15.64 -1.24
CA ILE A 164 -0.12 -15.05 -0.01
C ILE A 164 -0.25 -16.15 1.05
N SER A 165 0.10 -15.79 2.30
CA SER A 165 -0.07 -16.63 3.49
C SER A 165 -0.61 -15.83 4.66
N SER A 166 -1.31 -16.49 5.59
CA SER A 166 -1.67 -15.91 6.89
C SER A 166 -0.51 -15.93 7.90
N LYS A 167 0.56 -16.68 7.59
CA LYS A 167 1.77 -16.76 8.42
C LYS A 167 2.98 -16.28 7.64
N PRO A 168 4.01 -15.73 8.30
CA PRO A 168 5.26 -15.37 7.62
C PRO A 168 5.91 -16.60 7.01
N PHE A 169 6.57 -16.44 5.88
CA PHE A 169 7.43 -17.46 5.30
C PHE A 169 8.75 -17.52 6.09
N SER A 170 9.29 -18.71 6.29
CA SER A 170 10.54 -18.88 7.01
C SER A 170 11.75 -18.36 6.21
N GLU A 171 12.83 -18.05 6.91
CA GLU A 171 14.08 -17.64 6.26
C GLU A 171 14.64 -18.73 5.33
N GLU A 172 14.44 -20.01 5.65
CA GLU A 172 14.86 -21.14 4.81
C GLU A 172 14.14 -21.11 3.45
N VAL A 173 12.82 -20.79 3.43
CA VAL A 173 12.06 -20.66 2.19
C VAL A 173 12.59 -19.50 1.35
N LEU A 174 12.89 -18.36 1.98
CA LEU A 174 13.47 -17.22 1.28
C LEU A 174 14.85 -17.55 0.71
N LYS A 175 15.74 -18.15 1.50
CA LYS A 175 17.08 -18.57 1.06
C LYS A 175 17.01 -19.54 -0.13
N GLN A 176 16.15 -20.56 -0.06
CA GLN A 176 15.96 -21.48 -1.18
C GLN A 176 15.50 -20.78 -2.46
N LYS A 177 14.65 -19.74 -2.36
CA LYS A 177 14.24 -18.95 -3.53
C LYS A 177 15.39 -18.12 -4.07
N VAL A 178 16.21 -17.51 -3.22
CA VAL A 178 17.41 -16.76 -3.61
C VAL A 178 18.42 -17.69 -4.33
N GLU A 179 18.71 -18.86 -3.78
CA GLU A 179 19.59 -19.83 -4.40
C GLU A 179 19.12 -20.24 -5.81
N LYS A 180 17.82 -20.52 -5.95
CA LYS A 180 17.24 -20.81 -7.27
C LYS A 180 17.34 -19.62 -8.24
N VAL A 181 17.17 -18.39 -7.77
CA VAL A 181 17.34 -17.18 -8.59
C VAL A 181 18.79 -17.02 -9.01
N ASN A 182 19.74 -17.17 -8.10
CA ASN A 182 21.17 -17.10 -8.38
C ASN A 182 21.57 -18.16 -9.43
N GLN A 183 21.12 -19.38 -9.26
CA GLN A 183 21.39 -20.47 -10.20
C GLN A 183 20.78 -20.22 -11.58
N TYR A 184 19.51 -19.78 -11.63
CA TYR A 184 18.79 -19.60 -12.89
C TYR A 184 19.37 -18.47 -13.75
N PHE A 185 19.65 -17.32 -13.11
CA PHE A 185 20.15 -16.14 -13.81
C PHE A 185 21.68 -16.03 -13.83
N ASN A 186 22.39 -16.96 -13.17
CA ASN A 186 23.84 -16.92 -12.98
C ASN A 186 24.33 -15.59 -12.39
N ILE A 187 23.71 -15.19 -11.26
CA ILE A 187 24.02 -13.97 -10.50
C ILE A 187 24.32 -14.31 -9.03
N GLU A 188 24.91 -13.37 -8.29
CA GLU A 188 25.23 -13.55 -6.86
C GLU A 188 24.25 -12.80 -5.93
N ASN A 189 23.56 -11.79 -6.44
CA ASN A 189 22.71 -10.87 -5.66
C ASN A 189 21.21 -11.13 -5.88
N GLY A 190 20.79 -12.39 -5.98
CA GLY A 190 19.39 -12.77 -6.21
C GLY A 190 18.44 -12.39 -5.10
N GLU A 191 18.95 -12.05 -3.90
CA GLU A 191 18.16 -11.51 -2.79
C GLU A 191 17.47 -10.19 -3.15
N GLU A 192 17.99 -9.41 -4.09
CA GLU A 192 17.34 -8.19 -4.56
C GLU A 192 16.09 -8.45 -5.43
N LEU A 193 15.91 -9.69 -5.92
CA LEU A 193 14.76 -10.12 -6.70
C LEU A 193 13.76 -10.99 -5.94
N VAL A 194 14.08 -11.33 -4.68
CA VAL A 194 13.24 -12.14 -3.81
C VAL A 194 12.91 -11.36 -2.55
N GLY A 195 11.67 -11.35 -2.14
CA GLY A 195 11.34 -10.66 -0.90
C GLY A 195 10.03 -11.11 -0.28
N GLN A 196 9.82 -10.65 0.93
CA GLN A 196 8.58 -10.81 1.66
C GLN A 196 8.10 -9.46 2.18
N ILE A 197 6.83 -9.18 1.96
CA ILE A 197 6.15 -8.03 2.55
C ILE A 197 4.99 -8.50 3.42
N SER A 198 4.52 -7.63 4.30
CA SER A 198 3.26 -7.85 5.02
C SER A 198 2.31 -6.68 4.81
N ARG A 199 1.03 -6.98 4.80
CA ARG A 199 -0.06 -5.99 4.81
C ARG A 199 -0.96 -6.29 6.00
N SER A 200 -1.30 -5.26 6.75
CA SER A 200 -2.18 -5.34 7.91
C SER A 200 -3.31 -4.36 7.75
N LEU A 201 -4.50 -4.79 8.10
CA LEU A 201 -5.69 -3.95 8.10
C LEU A 201 -6.43 -4.14 9.42
N LEU A 202 -6.64 -3.05 10.12
CA LEU A 202 -7.60 -2.92 11.20
C LEU A 202 -8.85 -2.23 10.61
N PRO A 203 -9.96 -2.94 10.48
CA PRO A 203 -11.16 -2.37 9.85
C PRO A 203 -11.72 -1.18 10.63
N TYR A 204 -11.65 -1.21 11.95
CA TYR A 204 -12.09 -0.15 12.84
C TYR A 204 -11.14 0.00 14.04
N ASP A 205 -10.70 1.22 14.33
CA ASP A 205 -9.82 1.55 15.46
C ASP A 205 -10.64 2.28 16.54
N THR A 206 -10.99 1.55 17.57
CA THR A 206 -11.81 2.04 18.70
C THR A 206 -11.09 3.05 19.58
N GLU A 207 -9.75 3.05 19.58
CA GLU A 207 -8.96 3.86 20.49
C GLU A 207 -8.62 5.23 19.91
N LYS A 208 -8.19 5.28 18.63
CA LYS A 208 -7.69 6.52 18.04
C LYS A 208 -8.79 7.47 17.59
N GLN A 209 -9.85 6.94 16.98
CA GLN A 209 -10.90 7.75 16.37
C GLN A 209 -12.25 7.03 16.45
N PRO A 210 -12.88 6.91 17.64
CA PRO A 210 -14.15 6.24 17.79
C PRO A 210 -15.24 6.93 16.97
N ILE A 211 -16.15 6.15 16.42
CA ILE A 211 -17.38 6.66 15.78
C ILE A 211 -18.46 6.73 16.85
N TYR A 212 -19.03 7.93 17.01
CA TYR A 212 -20.09 8.15 17.99
C TYR A 212 -21.47 8.08 17.36
N LEU A 213 -22.39 7.45 18.07
CA LEU A 213 -23.82 7.40 17.74
C LEU A 213 -24.59 8.35 18.65
N LEU A 214 -25.60 9.02 18.11
CA LEU A 214 -26.53 9.86 18.84
C LEU A 214 -27.93 9.24 18.84
N GLU A 215 -28.39 8.85 20.02
CA GLU A 215 -29.75 8.33 20.22
C GLU A 215 -30.81 9.45 20.20
N LYS A 216 -32.08 9.09 19.97
CA LYS A 216 -33.19 10.02 20.07
C LYS A 216 -33.37 10.66 21.47
N SER A 217 -32.88 9.96 22.48
CA SER A 217 -32.82 10.45 23.88
C SER A 217 -31.84 11.61 24.08
N GLY A 218 -30.96 11.88 23.11
CA GLY A 218 -29.82 12.76 23.23
C GLY A 218 -28.57 12.09 23.82
N ARG A 219 -28.63 10.79 24.15
CA ARG A 219 -27.50 10.05 24.67
C ARG A 219 -26.50 9.79 23.55
N LYS A 220 -25.22 10.14 23.79
CA LYS A 220 -24.07 9.84 22.94
C LYS A 220 -23.40 8.58 23.45
N LEU A 221 -23.11 7.64 22.55
CA LEU A 221 -22.40 6.38 22.84
C LEU A 221 -21.47 6.04 21.68
N LYS A 222 -20.45 5.27 21.96
CA LYS A 222 -19.56 4.77 20.90
C LYS A 222 -20.26 3.67 20.09
N LEU A 223 -19.82 3.48 18.83
CA LEU A 223 -20.36 2.44 17.94
C LEU A 223 -20.32 1.06 18.60
N GLU A 224 -19.20 0.72 19.24
CA GLU A 224 -18.97 -0.55 19.94
C GLU A 224 -19.86 -0.77 21.18
N GLU A 225 -20.41 0.28 21.74
CA GLU A 225 -21.31 0.22 22.92
C GLU A 225 -22.78 0.01 22.54
N SER A 226 -23.08 0.02 21.25
CA SER A 226 -24.46 -0.10 20.77
C SER A 226 -24.95 -1.55 20.83
N GLU A 227 -26.13 -1.78 21.43
CA GLU A 227 -26.79 -3.09 21.44
C GLU A 227 -27.29 -3.54 20.05
N ASN A 228 -27.39 -2.61 19.11
CA ASN A 228 -27.87 -2.89 17.75
C ASN A 228 -26.76 -3.25 16.74
N GLN A 229 -25.49 -3.32 17.17
CA GLN A 229 -24.39 -3.74 16.33
C GLN A 229 -24.50 -5.23 15.94
N ILE A 230 -24.10 -5.56 14.71
CA ILE A 230 -24.15 -6.93 14.18
C ILE A 230 -22.76 -7.47 13.84
N LEU A 231 -21.93 -6.62 13.22
CA LEU A 231 -20.65 -7.05 12.60
C LEU A 231 -19.42 -6.63 13.39
N PHE A 232 -19.57 -5.89 14.47
CA PHE A 232 -18.47 -5.23 15.18
C PHE A 232 -17.41 -6.24 15.66
N GLY A 233 -17.78 -7.36 16.24
CA GLY A 233 -16.85 -8.39 16.71
C GLY A 233 -15.92 -8.97 15.62
N CYS A 234 -16.29 -8.84 14.34
CA CYS A 234 -15.44 -9.21 13.22
C CYS A 234 -14.45 -8.10 12.80
N MET A 235 -14.65 -6.88 13.27
CA MET A 235 -13.89 -5.68 12.84
C MET A 235 -12.80 -5.25 13.82
N GLU A 236 -12.84 -5.72 15.06
CA GLU A 236 -11.90 -5.37 16.12
C GLU A 236 -10.49 -5.94 15.92
N ASN A 237 -10.38 -7.00 15.15
CA ASN A 237 -9.11 -7.72 15.00
C ASN A 237 -8.40 -7.34 13.70
N ALA A 238 -7.15 -6.91 13.85
CA ALA A 238 -6.29 -6.67 12.70
C ALA A 238 -6.01 -7.97 11.94
N THR A 239 -6.37 -7.98 10.66
CA THR A 239 -6.01 -9.08 9.77
C THR A 239 -4.65 -8.78 9.13
N LYS A 240 -3.69 -9.69 9.30
CA LYS A 240 -2.36 -9.59 8.70
C LYS A 240 -2.12 -10.71 7.71
N LYS A 241 -1.62 -10.35 6.51
CA LYS A 241 -1.22 -11.30 5.47
C LYS A 241 0.22 -11.02 5.05
N TYR A 242 0.92 -12.07 4.65
CA TYR A 242 2.29 -12.04 4.17
C TYR A 242 2.32 -12.43 2.71
N ILE A 243 3.14 -11.76 1.92
CA ILE A 243 3.28 -12.00 0.48
C ILE A 243 4.77 -12.22 0.22
N ILE A 244 5.13 -13.43 -0.19
CA ILE A 244 6.46 -13.70 -0.77
C ILE A 244 6.40 -13.45 -2.26
N TYR A 245 7.46 -12.88 -2.84
CA TYR A 245 7.60 -12.69 -4.28
C TYR A 245 8.98 -13.08 -4.78
N TYR A 246 9.04 -13.57 -6.03
CA TYR A 246 10.24 -14.03 -6.68
C TYR A 246 10.03 -14.13 -8.20
N PRO A 247 11.09 -14.13 -9.04
CA PRO A 247 10.99 -14.31 -10.49
C PRO A 247 10.23 -15.58 -10.88
N ARG A 248 9.27 -15.46 -11.81
CA ARG A 248 8.40 -16.60 -12.21
C ARG A 248 9.17 -17.76 -12.83
N GLU A 249 10.29 -17.46 -13.48
CA GLU A 249 11.12 -18.39 -14.21
C GLU A 249 11.67 -19.52 -13.34
N ILE A 250 11.93 -19.24 -12.06
CA ILE A 250 12.43 -20.27 -11.13
C ILE A 250 11.40 -21.34 -10.75
N GLU A 251 10.13 -21.18 -11.13
CA GLU A 251 9.12 -22.23 -10.91
C GLU A 251 9.32 -23.44 -11.81
N SER A 252 9.98 -23.27 -12.96
CA SER A 252 10.35 -24.36 -13.87
C SER A 252 11.51 -25.22 -13.36
N LEU A 253 12.27 -24.73 -12.40
CA LEU A 253 13.33 -25.52 -11.74
C LEU A 253 12.67 -26.46 -10.69
N LYS A 254 12.63 -27.76 -11.03
CA LYS A 254 12.19 -28.83 -10.13
C LYS A 254 13.14 -29.03 -8.96
#